data_a725a025662f436ebeb1e71f219d003c
#
_entry.id   a725a025662f436ebeb1e71f219d003c
#
_cell.length_a   1.000
_cell.length_b   1.000
_cell.length_c   1.000
_cell.angle_alpha   90.00
_cell.angle_beta   90.00
_cell.angle_gamma   90.00
#
_symmetry.space_group_name_H-M   'P 1'
#
loop_
_entity.id
_entity.type
_entity.pdbx_description
1 polymer ?
#
loop_
_entity_poly.entity_id
_entity_poly.type
_entity_poly.pdbx_seq_one_letter_code
_entity_poly.pdbx_strand_id
1 'polypeptide(L)'
;MAREHTDVEPERPATILVVEDEPLIQLITSEALNESGYRVLVACDADEAIGILSSDPSVHLLFTDIVMPGALDGFGLAEWAKSVRPDLKVLYASGYSWAAAQAHGGKVHGEMLRKPYRSGELQRAVRAALSERGGEAAPN
;
A
#
# COMPACT_ATOMS: atom_id res chain seq x y z
N MET A 1 0.43 -34.45 -4.44
CA MET A 1 0.40 -34.02 -4.35
C MET A 1 0.17 -33.31 -4.26
N ALA A 2 0.21 -33.34 -4.12
CA ALA A 2 0.10 -32.50 -3.95
C ALA A 2 -0.06 -31.72 -3.90
N ARG A 3 0.03 -31.70 -3.87
CA ARG A 3 -0.01 -30.82 -3.81
C ARG A 3 -0.15 -30.07 -3.76
N GLU A 4 0.03 -30.27 -3.55
CA GLU A 4 -0.06 -29.49 -3.54
C GLU A 4 -0.41 -28.63 -3.62
N HIS A 5 -0.22 -28.96 -3.61
CA HIS A 5 -0.42 -27.99 -3.69
C HIS A 5 -0.86 -27.25 -3.81
N THR A 6 -0.79 -27.75 -3.57
CA THR A 6 -1.07 -27.04 -3.60
C THR A 6 -1.52 -26.34 -3.70
N ASP A 7 -1.38 -26.61 -3.54
CA ASP A 7 -1.61 -26.03 -3.49
C ASP A 7 -2.15 -25.32 -3.64
N VAL A 8 -2.18 -25.23 -3.69
CA VAL A 8 -2.49 -24.61 -3.56
C VAL A 8 -3.27 -23.77 -4.02
N GLU A 9 -3.69 -23.43 -3.98
CA GLU A 9 -4.37 -22.74 -4.34
C GLU A 9 -4.50 -21.87 -4.58
N PRO A 10 -4.88 -22.11 -4.94
CA PRO A 10 -4.50 -20.99 -5.41
C PRO A 10 -5.02 -19.91 -4.72
N GLU A 11 -4.36 -19.42 -4.05
CA GLU A 11 -4.71 -18.40 -3.43
C GLU A 11 -4.89 -17.34 -4.34
N ARG A 12 -5.81 -16.49 -4.18
CA ARG A 12 -5.96 -15.34 -4.94
C ARG A 12 -4.86 -14.43 -4.66
N PRO A 13 -4.28 -13.75 -5.61
CA PRO A 13 -3.23 -12.78 -5.36
C PRO A 13 -3.76 -11.64 -4.52
N ALA A 14 -2.93 -11.07 -3.72
CA ALA A 14 -3.32 -9.89 -2.97
C ALA A 14 -3.53 -8.72 -3.92
N THR A 15 -4.42 -7.84 -3.57
CA THR A 15 -4.74 -6.65 -4.34
C THR A 15 -4.14 -5.44 -3.65
N ILE A 16 -3.41 -4.64 -4.41
CA ILE A 16 -2.73 -3.46 -3.90
C ILE A 16 -3.28 -2.24 -4.62
N LEU A 17 -3.67 -1.23 -3.86
CA LEU A 17 -4.09 0.04 -4.43
C LEU A 17 -2.90 0.97 -4.35
N VAL A 18 -2.41 1.41 -5.50
CA VAL A 18 -1.27 2.33 -5.60
C VAL A 18 -1.82 3.72 -5.82
N VAL A 19 -1.46 4.66 -4.95
CA VAL A 19 -1.92 6.05 -5.07
C VAL A 19 -0.70 6.91 -5.35
N GLU A 20 -0.60 7.40 -6.56
CA GLU A 20 0.57 8.14 -7.04
C GLU A 20 0.13 9.08 -8.15
N ASP A 21 0.43 10.35 -8.04
CA ASP A 21 -0.05 11.32 -9.01
C ASP A 21 0.88 11.47 -10.22
N GLU A 22 2.11 10.96 -10.18
CA GLU A 22 2.98 11.02 -11.33
C GLU A 22 2.79 9.81 -12.21
N PRO A 23 2.33 9.97 -13.45
CA PRO A 23 1.98 8.81 -14.28
C PRO A 23 3.13 7.85 -14.53
N LEU A 24 4.34 8.34 -14.69
CA LEU A 24 5.45 7.45 -14.95
C LEU A 24 5.80 6.60 -13.74
N ILE A 25 5.79 7.21 -12.56
CA ILE A 25 6.06 6.46 -11.34
C ILE A 25 4.94 5.47 -11.10
N GLN A 26 3.70 5.86 -11.35
CA GLN A 26 2.57 4.98 -11.20
C GLN A 26 2.72 3.75 -12.10
N LEU A 27 3.15 3.97 -13.34
CA LEU A 27 3.32 2.87 -14.28
C LEU A 27 4.45 1.93 -13.84
N ILE A 28 5.59 2.47 -13.47
CA ILE A 28 6.73 1.66 -13.07
C ILE A 28 6.40 0.85 -11.83
N THR A 29 5.74 1.47 -10.87
CA THR A 29 5.35 0.80 -9.64
C THR A 29 4.36 -0.32 -9.93
N SER A 30 3.37 -0.03 -10.76
CA SER A 30 2.36 -1.02 -11.09
C SER A 30 2.96 -2.21 -11.81
N GLU A 31 3.89 -1.96 -12.72
CA GLU A 31 4.50 -3.06 -13.44
C GLU A 31 5.33 -3.93 -12.51
N ALA A 32 6.07 -3.34 -11.60
CA ALA A 32 6.88 -4.11 -10.67
C ALA A 32 6.01 -4.99 -9.79
N LEU A 33 4.88 -4.47 -9.36
CA LEU A 33 3.98 -5.24 -8.49
C LEU A 33 3.23 -6.30 -9.27
N ASN A 34 2.84 -6.00 -10.51
CA ASN A 34 2.22 -7.03 -11.34
C ASN A 34 3.18 -8.17 -11.61
N GLU A 35 4.46 -7.86 -11.81
CA GLU A 35 5.44 -8.91 -12.03
C GLU A 35 5.60 -9.80 -10.80
N SER A 36 5.33 -9.28 -9.64
CA SER A 36 5.39 -10.07 -8.42
C SER A 36 4.12 -10.88 -8.19
N GLY A 37 3.16 -10.75 -9.08
CA GLY A 37 1.94 -11.56 -8.99
C GLY A 37 0.77 -10.88 -8.30
N TYR A 38 0.89 -9.62 -7.93
CA TYR A 38 -0.21 -8.93 -7.26
C TYR A 38 -1.19 -8.35 -8.27
N ARG A 39 -2.42 -8.19 -7.84
CA ARG A 39 -3.41 -7.47 -8.61
C ARG A 39 -3.26 -6.01 -8.23
N VAL A 40 -3.14 -5.12 -9.19
CA VAL A 40 -2.84 -3.71 -8.89
C VAL A 40 -3.96 -2.82 -9.40
N LEU A 41 -4.45 -1.95 -8.53
CA LEU A 41 -5.38 -0.88 -8.89
C LEU A 41 -4.62 0.42 -8.67
N VAL A 42 -4.94 1.44 -9.43
CA VAL A 42 -4.23 2.71 -9.33
C VAL A 42 -5.19 3.86 -9.14
N ALA A 43 -4.74 4.86 -8.42
CA ALA A 43 -5.46 6.12 -8.23
C ALA A 43 -4.46 7.24 -8.30
N CYS A 44 -4.84 8.39 -8.79
CA CYS A 44 -3.91 9.50 -8.88
C CYS A 44 -4.04 10.47 -7.73
N ASP A 45 -5.03 10.33 -6.89
CA ASP A 45 -5.17 11.19 -5.70
C ASP A 45 -6.03 10.49 -4.67
N ALA A 46 -6.23 11.15 -3.54
CA ALA A 46 -7.00 10.58 -2.45
C ALA A 46 -8.46 10.37 -2.81
N ASP A 47 -9.04 11.29 -3.59
CA ASP A 47 -10.46 11.14 -3.95
C ASP A 47 -10.69 9.89 -4.78
N GLU A 48 -9.83 9.63 -5.76
CA GLU A 48 -9.96 8.41 -6.53
C GLU A 48 -9.75 7.18 -5.65
N ALA A 49 -8.79 7.26 -4.74
CA ALA A 49 -8.51 6.14 -3.85
C ALA A 49 -9.70 5.83 -2.95
N ILE A 50 -10.35 6.88 -2.44
CA ILE A 50 -11.54 6.70 -1.61
C ILE A 50 -12.65 6.01 -2.41
N GLY A 51 -12.83 6.41 -3.65
CA GLY A 51 -13.82 5.78 -4.51
C GLY A 51 -13.56 4.30 -4.70
N ILE A 52 -12.31 3.94 -4.95
CA ILE A 52 -11.93 2.55 -5.15
C ILE A 52 -12.11 1.76 -3.85
N LEU A 53 -11.64 2.30 -2.72
CA LEU A 53 -11.74 1.60 -1.45
C LEU A 53 -13.18 1.43 -1.02
N SER A 54 -14.05 2.37 -1.41
CA SER A 54 -15.45 2.29 -1.06
C SER A 54 -16.20 1.25 -1.87
N SER A 55 -15.70 0.95 -3.06
CA SER A 55 -16.41 0.03 -3.93
C SER A 55 -15.75 -1.34 -4.09
N ASP A 56 -14.50 -1.50 -3.68
CA ASP A 56 -13.80 -2.76 -3.88
C ASP A 56 -13.28 -3.30 -2.55
N PRO A 57 -13.97 -4.22 -1.94
CA PRO A 57 -13.56 -4.75 -0.65
C PRO A 57 -12.35 -5.67 -0.72
N SER A 58 -11.85 -5.97 -1.92
CA SER A 58 -10.75 -6.91 -2.03
C SER A 58 -9.37 -6.28 -1.87
N VAL A 59 -9.27 -4.97 -1.68
CA VAL A 59 -7.97 -4.34 -1.52
C VAL A 59 -7.36 -4.76 -0.19
N HIS A 60 -6.14 -5.26 -0.24
CA HIS A 60 -5.43 -5.73 0.96
C HIS A 60 -4.41 -4.72 1.46
N LEU A 61 -3.84 -3.94 0.55
CA LEU A 61 -2.78 -3.01 0.91
C LEU A 61 -2.99 -1.68 0.19
N LEU A 62 -2.89 -0.60 0.94
CA LEU A 62 -2.89 0.74 0.37
C LEU A 62 -1.43 1.20 0.34
N PHE A 63 -0.88 1.42 -0.85
CA PHE A 63 0.47 1.94 -1.02
C PHE A 63 0.32 3.35 -1.56
N THR A 64 0.55 4.34 -0.73
CA THR A 64 0.22 5.71 -1.09
C THR A 64 1.40 6.65 -0.92
N ASP A 65 1.52 7.59 -1.85
CA ASP A 65 2.39 8.71 -1.71
C ASP A 65 1.89 9.52 -0.54
N ILE A 66 2.75 10.26 0.11
CA ILE A 66 2.33 11.13 1.20
C ILE A 66 1.91 12.48 0.65
N VAL A 67 2.71 13.07 -0.21
CA VAL A 67 2.40 14.39 -0.76
C VAL A 67 1.61 14.22 -2.04
N MET A 68 0.38 14.65 -2.04
CA MET A 68 -0.51 14.51 -3.18
C MET A 68 -1.37 15.75 -3.29
N PRO A 69 -1.89 16.03 -4.48
CA PRO A 69 -2.80 17.15 -4.63
C PRO A 69 -4.13 16.83 -3.96
N GLY A 70 -4.87 17.85 -3.61
CA GLY A 70 -6.20 17.67 -3.05
C GLY A 70 -6.24 17.90 -1.55
N ALA A 71 -7.37 17.61 -0.97
CA ALA A 71 -7.63 17.93 0.42
C ALA A 71 -6.93 17.00 1.39
N LEU A 72 -6.69 15.75 0.99
CA LEU A 72 -6.03 14.81 1.87
C LEU A 72 -4.67 14.43 1.34
N ASP A 73 -3.69 14.35 2.21
CA ASP A 73 -2.40 13.79 1.84
C ASP A 73 -2.43 12.29 2.14
N GLY A 74 -1.32 11.63 2.00
CA GLY A 74 -1.27 10.18 2.24
C GLY A 74 -1.57 9.78 3.66
N PHE A 75 -1.18 10.60 4.64
CA PHE A 75 -1.49 10.31 6.03
C PHE A 75 -3.00 10.41 6.26
N GLY A 76 -3.63 11.46 5.73
CA GLY A 76 -5.08 11.63 5.86
C GLY A 76 -5.84 10.51 5.19
N LEU A 77 -5.39 10.11 4.01
CA LEU A 77 -6.03 9.01 3.30
C LEU A 77 -5.92 7.71 4.11
N ALA A 78 -4.75 7.43 4.66
CA ALA A 78 -4.57 6.21 5.43
C ALA A 78 -5.41 6.23 6.70
N GLU A 79 -5.52 7.38 7.34
CA GLU A 79 -6.33 7.50 8.53
C GLU A 79 -7.80 7.19 8.22
N TRP A 80 -8.30 7.77 7.15
CA TRP A 80 -9.67 7.49 6.74
C TRP A 80 -9.84 6.00 6.40
N ALA A 81 -8.91 5.46 5.63
CA ALA A 81 -9.01 4.08 5.16
C ALA A 81 -9.03 3.09 6.32
N LYS A 82 -8.18 3.31 7.31
CA LYS A 82 -8.13 2.43 8.48
C LYS A 82 -9.39 2.55 9.33
N SER A 83 -10.02 3.72 9.33
CA SER A 83 -11.22 3.89 10.11
C SER A 83 -12.38 3.07 9.53
N VAL A 84 -12.40 2.88 8.22
CA VAL A 84 -13.47 2.11 7.59
C VAL A 84 -13.06 0.67 7.32
N ARG A 85 -11.77 0.39 7.25
CA ARG A 85 -11.28 -0.96 6.98
C ARG A 85 -10.09 -1.24 7.89
N PRO A 86 -10.32 -1.61 9.12
CA PRO A 86 -9.23 -1.77 10.09
C PRO A 86 -8.18 -2.81 9.69
N ASP A 87 -8.56 -3.79 8.85
CA ASP A 87 -7.62 -4.81 8.45
C ASP A 87 -6.74 -4.41 7.29
N LEU A 88 -6.99 -3.28 6.68
CA LEU A 88 -6.22 -2.84 5.53
C LEU A 88 -4.80 -2.55 5.96
N LYS A 89 -3.83 -3.05 5.21
CA LYS A 89 -2.43 -2.72 5.48
C LYS A 89 -2.08 -1.44 4.76
N VAL A 90 -1.11 -0.70 5.27
CA VAL A 90 -0.71 0.58 4.69
C VAL A 90 0.81 0.62 4.54
N LEU A 91 1.26 1.11 3.39
CA LEU A 91 2.67 1.38 3.14
C LEU A 91 2.73 2.75 2.48
N TYR A 92 3.61 3.62 2.95
CA TYR A 92 3.73 4.97 2.42
C TYR A 92 4.97 5.07 1.55
N ALA A 93 4.92 5.95 0.55
CA ALA A 93 6.10 6.30 -0.23
C ALA A 93 6.34 7.79 -0.09
N SER A 94 7.56 8.20 0.12
CA SER A 94 7.84 9.61 0.32
C SER A 94 9.26 9.97 -0.04
N GLY A 95 9.44 11.15 -0.57
CA GLY A 95 10.77 11.73 -0.71
C GLY A 95 11.23 12.39 0.58
N TYR A 96 10.36 12.44 1.60
CA TYR A 96 10.71 13.07 2.86
C TYR A 96 11.36 12.06 3.78
N SER A 97 12.08 12.56 4.75
CA SER A 97 12.72 11.69 5.72
C SER A 97 11.68 11.22 6.72
N TRP A 98 12.06 10.24 7.51
CA TRP A 98 11.21 9.76 8.58
C TRP A 98 10.90 10.86 9.58
N ALA A 99 11.84 11.80 9.77
CA ALA A 99 11.59 12.90 10.68
C ALA A 99 10.40 13.74 10.23
N ALA A 100 10.24 13.92 8.91
CA ALA A 100 9.10 14.66 8.41
C ALA A 100 7.80 13.90 8.70
N ALA A 101 7.84 12.59 8.61
CA ALA A 101 6.67 11.79 8.92
C ALA A 101 6.30 11.94 10.40
N GLN A 102 7.28 11.99 11.26
CA GLN A 102 6.99 12.15 12.67
C GLN A 102 6.45 13.53 12.98
N ALA A 103 6.83 14.52 12.20
CA ALA A 103 6.32 15.86 12.39
C ALA A 103 4.87 16.01 11.96
N HIS A 104 4.33 14.99 11.29
CA HIS A 104 2.93 15.02 10.87
C HIS A 104 2.00 15.21 12.06
N GLY A 105 2.37 14.71 13.22
CA GLY A 105 1.55 14.96 14.41
C GLY A 105 0.35 14.05 14.57
N GLY A 106 0.07 13.21 13.62
CA GLY A 106 -1.02 12.26 13.69
C GLY A 106 -0.49 10.85 13.68
N LYS A 107 -1.38 9.91 13.52
CA LYS A 107 -0.99 8.53 13.55
C LYS A 107 -0.41 8.09 12.21
N VAL A 108 0.62 7.29 12.25
CA VAL A 108 1.23 6.71 11.07
C VAL A 108 0.87 5.24 11.08
N HIS A 109 0.23 4.77 10.03
CA HIS A 109 -0.39 3.45 10.00
C HIS A 109 0.45 2.37 9.32
N GLY A 110 1.66 2.65 8.94
CA GLY A 110 2.50 1.65 8.28
C GLY A 110 3.90 2.16 8.10
N GLU A 111 4.71 1.34 7.44
CA GLU A 111 6.09 1.68 7.17
C GLU A 111 6.20 2.67 6.04
N MET A 112 7.37 3.28 5.91
CA MET A 112 7.59 4.26 4.88
C MET A 112 8.71 3.82 3.96
N LEU A 113 8.45 3.82 2.65
CA LEU A 113 9.44 3.49 1.65
C LEU A 113 9.93 4.78 1.04
N ARG A 114 11.27 5.01 1.08
CA ARG A 114 11.81 6.25 0.61
C ARG A 114 11.94 6.29 -0.87
N LYS A 115 11.59 7.38 -1.49
CA LYS A 115 11.75 7.60 -2.92
C LYS A 115 13.11 8.19 -3.18
N PRO A 116 13.76 7.86 -4.26
CA PRO A 116 13.33 6.86 -5.24
C PRO A 116 13.63 5.45 -4.72
N TYR A 117 12.78 4.51 -5.04
CA TYR A 117 12.98 3.14 -4.60
C TYR A 117 13.21 2.25 -5.81
N ARG A 118 13.90 1.15 -5.60
CA ARG A 118 14.12 0.17 -6.64
C ARG A 118 13.04 -0.89 -6.57
N SER A 119 12.84 -1.61 -7.67
CA SER A 119 11.82 -2.65 -7.70
C SER A 119 12.00 -3.67 -6.58
N GLY A 120 13.23 -4.05 -6.29
CA GLY A 120 13.46 -5.03 -5.23
C GLY A 120 13.10 -4.49 -3.86
N GLU A 121 13.36 -3.21 -3.62
CA GLU A 121 13.00 -2.59 -2.35
C GLU A 121 11.49 -2.52 -2.21
N LEU A 122 10.80 -2.14 -3.28
CA LEU A 122 9.36 -2.09 -3.29
C LEU A 122 8.77 -3.46 -3.02
N GLN A 123 9.28 -4.47 -3.70
CA GLN A 123 8.73 -5.82 -3.56
C GLN A 123 8.92 -6.35 -2.15
N ARG A 124 10.07 -6.08 -1.53
CA ARG A 124 10.31 -6.49 -0.16
C ARG A 124 9.41 -5.76 0.82
N ALA A 125 9.23 -4.46 0.62
CA ALA A 125 8.39 -3.67 1.51
C ALA A 125 6.94 -4.11 1.44
N VAL A 126 6.46 -4.39 0.24
CA VAL A 126 5.09 -4.84 0.05
C VAL A 126 4.89 -6.22 0.67
N ARG A 127 5.85 -7.12 0.45
CA ARG A 127 5.73 -8.45 1.02
C ARG A 127 5.73 -8.39 2.55
N ALA A 128 6.57 -7.55 3.12
CA ALA A 128 6.63 -7.40 4.57
C ALA A 128 5.31 -6.82 5.09
N ALA A 129 4.75 -5.83 4.41
CA ALA A 129 3.51 -5.22 4.86
C ALA A 129 2.36 -6.21 4.82
N LEU A 130 2.31 -7.04 3.76
CA LEU A 130 1.24 -8.00 3.62
C LEU A 130 1.35 -9.15 4.60
N SER A 131 2.54 -9.46 5.06
CA SER A 131 2.69 -10.57 5.96
C SER A 131 2.42 -10.22 7.41
N GLU A 132 2.26 -8.94 7.71
CA GLU A 132 1.93 -8.58 9.07
C GLU A 132 0.54 -8.98 9.40
N ARG A 133 0.26 -9.42 10.64
CA ARG A 133 -1.04 -9.75 10.99
C ARG A 133 -1.59 -8.61 11.63
N GLY A 134 -2.58 -8.05 11.20
CA GLY A 134 -3.15 -6.88 11.67
C GLY A 134 -2.94 -6.64 13.08
N GLY A 135 -2.46 -5.81 13.55
CA GLY A 135 -2.28 -5.51 14.86
C GLY A 135 -1.43 -6.36 15.68
N GLU A 136 -1.03 -7.47 15.22
CA GLU A 136 -0.42 -8.33 15.91
C GLU A 136 0.90 -8.05 15.88
N ALA A 137 1.32 -7.16 16.17
CA ALA A 137 2.52 -6.82 16.16
C ALA A 137 3.31 -7.83 16.59
N ALA A 138 4.08 -8.09 16.17
CA ALA A 138 4.89 -8.98 16.47
C ALA A 138 5.13 -9.12 17.74
N PRO A 139 5.06 -9.70 18.20
CA PRO A 139 5.23 -9.73 19.50
C PRO A 139 6.60 -9.81 19.76
N ASN A 140 6.65 -9.64 19.65
CA ASN A 140 7.47 -9.74 19.99
C ASN A 140 7.82 -9.98 20.14
#